data_7ce035a14b925f7bf10f850205c2bce9
#
_entry.id   7ce035a14b925f7bf10f850205c2bce9
#
_cell.length_a   1.000
_cell.length_b   1.000
_cell.length_c   1.000
_cell.angle_alpha   90.00
_cell.angle_beta   90.00
_cell.angle_gamma   90.00
#
_symmetry.space_group_name_H-M   'P 1'
#
loop_
_entity.id
_entity.type
_entity.pdbx_description
1 polymer ?
#
loop_
_entity_poly.entity_id
_entity_poly.type
_entity_poly.pdbx_seq_one_letter_code
_entity_poly.pdbx_strand_id
1 'polypeptide(L)'
;MKKFDDPLLRFEKMVKEKNIIFFDAFEFENIISHYLDCGNHFLAKKALKLSQGQHPSNTNLALFEVELMVIEERFNKALDLVNDILNIETKNYDAIFLKANIFSKQKKYHQSIKLLKEIVNHSEKNHDIFYQIGIEYLFLEKYHDAIHYFEKSLQFDVNDQSSLYNILFCHESLKNNLESINFLKKYISKNPYSEIAWLNLGKNYLKEKKITDAINSFDYAIFSDETFVAAYVEKGKALEMIKKYDDAIKNYNELILINPKASFALFRIGFCFEKKLDQSNALKFYKQCLEIDPKMDKAYYRISMFHYRKNDFKESLKYIEKAIRSNQEKSKYWRIYLNCLSKS
;
A
#
# COMPACT_ATOMS: atom_id res chain seq x y z
N MET A 1 7.56 35.40 26.89
CA MET A 1 7.77 33.96 26.54
C MET A 1 8.95 33.91 25.59
N LYS A 2 10.13 33.40 26.02
CA LYS A 2 11.28 33.13 25.14
C LYS A 2 10.81 32.09 24.11
N LYS A 3 10.89 32.41 22.81
CA LYS A 3 10.85 31.40 21.75
C LYS A 3 11.93 30.38 22.10
N PHE A 4 11.53 29.16 22.45
CA PHE A 4 12.47 28.05 22.48
C PHE A 4 12.98 27.93 21.04
N ASP A 5 14.26 28.26 20.85
CA ASP A 5 14.91 28.06 19.55
C ASP A 5 14.88 26.58 19.24
N ASP A 6 14.20 26.22 18.16
CA ASP A 6 14.08 24.85 17.68
C ASP A 6 15.50 24.26 17.50
N PRO A 7 15.84 23.13 18.14
CA PRO A 7 17.15 22.49 18.04
C PRO A 7 17.57 22.25 16.58
N LEU A 8 16.62 21.92 15.71
CA LEU A 8 16.86 21.72 14.28
C LEU A 8 17.33 23.00 13.60
N LEU A 9 16.65 24.12 13.84
CA LEU A 9 17.05 25.42 13.27
C LEU A 9 18.41 25.86 13.78
N ARG A 10 18.68 25.64 15.08
CA ARG A 10 20.00 25.93 15.68
C ARG A 10 21.10 25.08 15.03
N PHE A 11 20.85 23.79 14.79
CA PHE A 11 21.78 22.90 14.15
C PHE A 11 22.04 23.28 12.68
N GLU A 12 21.01 23.61 11.90
CA GLU A 12 21.15 24.06 10.52
C GLU A 12 21.95 25.36 10.43
N LYS A 13 21.68 26.33 11.34
CA LYS A 13 22.44 27.57 11.44
C LYS A 13 23.91 27.32 11.76
N MET A 14 24.17 26.46 12.74
CA MET A 14 25.53 26.03 13.12
C MET A 14 26.27 25.41 11.92
N VAL A 15 25.58 24.54 11.12
CA VAL A 15 26.18 23.93 9.95
C VAL A 15 26.52 24.93 8.86
N LYS A 16 25.70 25.98 8.67
CA LYS A 16 25.93 27.08 7.69
C LYS A 16 27.05 28.00 8.13
N GLU A 17 27.06 28.41 9.39
CA GLU A 17 27.99 29.39 9.95
C GLU A 17 29.34 28.79 10.37
N LYS A 18 29.46 27.45 10.35
CA LYS A 18 30.65 26.70 10.81
C LYS A 18 31.05 26.99 12.26
N ASN A 19 30.11 27.43 13.09
CA ASN A 19 30.30 27.65 14.52
C ASN A 19 29.96 26.38 15.29
N ILE A 20 30.68 26.10 16.38
CA ILE A 20 30.36 24.94 17.24
C ILE A 20 29.40 25.41 18.34
N ILE A 21 28.20 24.87 18.37
CA ILE A 21 27.20 25.08 19.43
C ILE A 21 27.10 23.81 20.24
N PHE A 22 26.93 23.94 21.55
CA PHE A 22 26.63 22.80 22.42
C PHE A 22 25.14 22.45 22.34
N PHE A 23 24.84 21.17 22.22
CA PHE A 23 23.52 20.60 22.33
C PHE A 23 23.55 19.52 23.42
N ASP A 24 22.47 19.35 24.15
CA ASP A 24 22.36 18.20 25.04
C ASP A 24 22.11 16.88 24.26
N ALA A 25 22.25 15.75 24.95
CA ALA A 25 22.11 14.45 24.28
C ALA A 25 20.73 14.26 23.66
N PHE A 26 19.68 14.69 24.35
CA PHE A 26 18.29 14.57 23.88
C PHE A 26 18.02 15.46 22.65
N GLU A 27 18.61 16.68 22.61
CA GLU A 27 18.53 17.52 21.42
C GLU A 27 19.19 16.85 20.21
N PHE A 28 20.35 16.18 20.39
CA PHE A 28 20.98 15.41 19.32
C PHE A 28 20.15 14.20 18.88
N GLU A 29 19.56 13.45 19.82
CA GLU A 29 18.67 12.34 19.50
C GLU A 29 17.54 12.81 18.58
N ASN A 30 16.88 13.93 18.91
CA ASN A 30 15.81 14.52 18.09
C ASN A 30 16.30 14.98 16.71
N ILE A 31 17.48 15.62 16.63
CA ILE A 31 18.06 16.08 15.38
C ILE A 31 18.42 14.89 14.48
N ILE A 32 19.05 13.87 15.03
CA ILE A 32 19.48 12.70 14.25
C ILE A 32 18.26 11.91 13.75
N SER A 33 17.29 11.65 14.63
CA SER A 33 16.04 10.97 14.27
C SER A 33 15.33 11.71 13.15
N HIS A 34 15.14 13.02 13.26
CA HIS A 34 14.51 13.82 12.22
C HIS A 34 15.20 13.67 10.85
N TYR A 35 16.53 13.72 10.80
CA TYR A 35 17.23 13.57 9.53
C TYR A 35 17.22 12.14 8.99
N LEU A 36 17.16 11.14 9.85
CA LEU A 36 16.96 9.74 9.43
C LEU A 36 15.56 9.55 8.83
N ASP A 37 14.53 10.07 9.47
CA ASP A 37 13.14 10.00 9.01
C ASP A 37 12.94 10.73 7.66
N CYS A 38 13.64 11.86 7.47
CA CYS A 38 13.66 12.59 6.20
C CYS A 38 14.56 11.96 5.12
N GLY A 39 15.27 10.85 5.42
CA GLY A 39 16.23 10.21 4.50
C GLY A 39 17.49 11.04 4.25
N ASN A 40 17.76 12.08 5.06
CA ASN A 40 18.96 12.91 4.92
C ASN A 40 20.13 12.35 5.74
N HIS A 41 20.66 11.22 5.30
CA HIS A 41 21.75 10.51 5.97
C HIS A 41 23.03 11.34 6.12
N PHE A 42 23.25 12.31 5.23
CA PHE A 42 24.43 13.19 5.32
C PHE A 42 24.37 14.08 6.56
N LEU A 43 23.23 14.74 6.80
CA LEU A 43 23.06 15.58 7.99
C LEU A 43 22.94 14.77 9.27
N ALA A 44 22.30 13.59 9.22
CA ALA A 44 22.27 12.66 10.34
C ALA A 44 23.68 12.25 10.79
N LYS A 45 24.57 11.87 9.87
CA LYS A 45 25.97 11.56 10.17
C LYS A 45 26.75 12.73 10.75
N LYS A 46 26.48 13.93 10.22
CA LYS A 46 27.15 15.12 10.72
C LYS A 46 26.71 15.44 12.14
N ALA A 47 25.42 15.32 12.44
CA ALA A 47 24.90 15.48 13.79
C ALA A 47 25.47 14.42 14.73
N LEU A 48 25.51 13.15 14.31
CA LEU A 48 26.06 12.05 15.08
C LEU A 48 27.55 12.27 15.40
N LYS A 49 28.36 12.67 14.42
CA LYS A 49 29.80 12.94 14.65
C LYS A 49 30.01 14.06 15.67
N LEU A 50 29.17 15.09 15.65
CA LEU A 50 29.22 16.19 16.63
C LEU A 50 28.77 15.71 18.00
N SER A 51 27.70 14.93 18.06
CA SER A 51 27.18 14.40 19.32
C SER A 51 28.18 13.48 20.02
N GLN A 52 28.90 12.63 19.30
CA GLN A 52 29.97 11.79 19.85
C GLN A 52 31.12 12.61 20.44
N GLY A 53 31.44 13.77 19.85
CA GLY A 53 32.43 14.67 20.40
C GLY A 53 32.01 15.38 21.69
N GLN A 54 30.71 15.59 21.87
CA GLN A 54 30.13 16.26 23.06
C GLN A 54 29.66 15.30 24.13
N HIS A 55 29.22 14.08 23.75
CA HIS A 55 28.65 13.05 24.61
C HIS A 55 29.23 11.65 24.29
N PRO A 56 30.53 11.40 24.46
CA PRO A 56 31.19 10.19 23.97
C PRO A 56 30.72 8.89 24.64
N SER A 57 30.13 8.96 25.83
CA SER A 57 29.68 7.80 26.60
C SER A 57 28.18 7.54 26.50
N ASN A 58 27.45 8.27 25.66
CA ASN A 58 26.00 8.13 25.56
C ASN A 58 25.67 6.94 24.65
N THR A 59 25.07 5.88 25.24
CA THR A 59 24.71 4.66 24.53
C THR A 59 23.57 4.86 23.53
N ASN A 60 22.60 5.74 23.79
CA ASN A 60 21.52 6.05 22.85
C ASN A 60 22.07 6.65 21.55
N LEU A 61 23.03 7.57 21.67
CA LEU A 61 23.67 8.15 20.48
C LEU A 61 24.50 7.08 19.70
N ALA A 62 25.07 6.11 20.38
CA ALA A 62 25.77 4.99 19.73
C ALA A 62 24.78 4.06 18.97
N LEU A 63 23.51 3.95 19.41
CA LEU A 63 22.49 3.20 18.68
C LEU A 63 22.16 3.83 17.32
N PHE A 64 22.13 5.15 17.20
CA PHE A 64 21.99 5.83 15.90
C PHE A 64 23.18 5.56 14.97
N GLU A 65 24.39 5.35 15.50
CA GLU A 65 25.51 4.92 14.69
C GLU A 65 25.29 3.51 14.13
N VAL A 66 24.76 2.60 14.93
CA VAL A 66 24.35 1.25 14.48
C VAL A 66 23.30 1.36 13.37
N GLU A 67 22.28 2.19 13.54
CA GLU A 67 21.23 2.40 12.52
C GLU A 67 21.83 2.91 11.21
N LEU A 68 22.69 3.90 11.25
CA LEU A 68 23.37 4.41 10.06
C LEU A 68 24.24 3.35 9.39
N MET A 69 24.97 2.52 10.17
CA MET A 69 25.72 1.40 9.62
C MET A 69 24.83 0.35 8.96
N VAL A 70 23.62 0.12 9.49
CA VAL A 70 22.63 -0.79 8.87
C VAL A 70 22.13 -0.23 7.55
N ILE A 71 21.83 1.08 7.49
CA ILE A 71 21.43 1.76 6.25
C ILE A 71 22.52 1.68 5.18
N GLU A 72 23.80 1.73 5.61
CA GLU A 72 24.97 1.60 4.73
C GLU A 72 25.34 0.13 4.41
N GLU A 73 24.54 -0.82 4.85
CA GLU A 73 24.76 -2.26 4.68
C GLU A 73 26.08 -2.77 5.31
N ARG A 74 26.63 -2.02 6.28
CA ARG A 74 27.85 -2.37 7.00
C ARG A 74 27.56 -3.30 8.19
N PHE A 75 26.83 -4.39 7.94
CA PHE A 75 26.25 -5.25 8.97
C PHE A 75 27.24 -5.83 9.98
N ASN A 76 28.45 -6.20 9.58
CA ASN A 76 29.42 -6.76 10.51
C ASN A 76 29.88 -5.72 11.55
N LYS A 77 30.18 -4.49 11.11
CA LYS A 77 30.57 -3.41 12.03
C LYS A 77 29.40 -2.99 12.94
N ALA A 78 28.19 -2.97 12.38
CA ALA A 78 26.98 -2.73 13.16
C ALA A 78 26.77 -3.79 14.25
N LEU A 79 27.04 -5.08 13.94
CA LEU A 79 26.99 -6.17 14.93
C LEU A 79 28.05 -6.05 16.00
N ASP A 80 29.28 -5.68 15.64
CA ASP A 80 30.36 -5.47 16.61
C ASP A 80 29.98 -4.36 17.59
N LEU A 81 29.56 -3.19 17.08
CA LEU A 81 29.17 -2.05 17.91
C LEU A 81 27.96 -2.36 18.81
N VAL A 82 26.93 -3.02 18.28
CA VAL A 82 25.76 -3.38 19.09
C VAL A 82 26.11 -4.41 20.17
N ASN A 83 27.07 -5.31 19.92
CA ASN A 83 27.55 -6.23 20.92
C ASN A 83 28.35 -5.51 22.01
N ASP A 84 29.16 -4.50 21.66
CA ASP A 84 29.88 -3.68 22.63
C ASP A 84 28.91 -2.93 23.56
N ILE A 85 27.83 -2.37 23.00
CA ILE A 85 26.76 -1.75 23.79
C ILE A 85 26.11 -2.78 24.75
N LEU A 86 25.80 -3.97 24.24
CA LEU A 86 25.18 -5.03 25.05
C LEU A 86 26.13 -5.63 26.11
N ASN A 87 27.44 -5.55 25.92
CA ASN A 87 28.42 -5.92 26.96
C ASN A 87 28.39 -4.94 28.15
N ILE A 88 28.06 -3.67 27.89
CA ILE A 88 27.94 -2.63 28.93
C ILE A 88 26.54 -2.66 29.56
N GLU A 89 25.51 -2.71 28.69
CA GLU A 89 24.10 -2.65 29.06
C GLU A 89 23.37 -3.93 28.57
N THR A 90 23.48 -5.01 29.31
CA THR A 90 22.94 -6.33 28.91
C THR A 90 21.43 -6.36 28.70
N LYS A 91 20.69 -5.42 29.27
CA LYS A 91 19.23 -5.27 29.15
C LYS A 91 18.81 -4.04 28.31
N ASN A 92 19.70 -3.56 27.45
CA ASN A 92 19.31 -2.50 26.49
C ASN A 92 18.43 -3.12 25.40
N TYR A 93 17.10 -2.98 25.56
CA TYR A 93 16.13 -3.60 24.66
C TYR A 93 16.14 -3.00 23.25
N ASP A 94 16.49 -1.71 23.10
CA ASP A 94 16.66 -1.07 21.79
C ASP A 94 17.89 -1.63 21.06
N ALA A 95 19.00 -1.89 21.77
CA ALA A 95 20.16 -2.56 21.20
C ALA A 95 19.84 -3.98 20.74
N ILE A 96 19.06 -4.75 21.53
CA ILE A 96 18.63 -6.11 21.14
C ILE A 96 17.71 -6.05 19.91
N PHE A 97 16.81 -5.07 19.85
CA PHE A 97 15.92 -4.85 18.70
C PHE A 97 16.73 -4.52 17.42
N LEU A 98 17.71 -3.62 17.51
CA LEU A 98 18.61 -3.31 16.39
C LEU A 98 19.42 -4.53 15.94
N LYS A 99 19.92 -5.33 16.89
CA LYS A 99 20.62 -6.60 16.58
C LYS A 99 19.72 -7.56 15.82
N ALA A 100 18.45 -7.67 16.22
CA ALA A 100 17.46 -8.47 15.51
C ALA A 100 17.22 -7.94 14.09
N ASN A 101 17.13 -6.62 13.91
CA ASN A 101 17.01 -5.99 12.59
C ASN A 101 18.22 -6.27 11.69
N ILE A 102 19.44 -6.25 12.24
CA ILE A 102 20.64 -6.61 11.48
C ILE A 102 20.55 -8.07 11.02
N PHE A 103 20.12 -9.00 11.87
CA PHE A 103 19.93 -10.40 11.47
C PHE A 103 18.86 -10.56 10.40
N SER A 104 17.77 -9.79 10.48
CA SER A 104 16.73 -9.75 9.45
C SER A 104 17.31 -9.34 8.09
N LYS A 105 18.05 -8.23 8.05
CA LYS A 105 18.73 -7.75 6.83
C LYS A 105 19.74 -8.77 6.27
N GLN A 106 20.39 -9.53 7.13
CA GLN A 106 21.25 -10.65 6.72
C GLN A 106 20.48 -11.93 6.36
N LYS A 107 19.13 -11.90 6.32
CA LYS A 107 18.23 -13.04 6.06
C LYS A 107 18.35 -14.16 7.10
N LYS A 108 18.85 -13.86 8.29
CA LYS A 108 18.95 -14.78 9.43
C LYS A 108 17.69 -14.71 10.30
N TYR A 109 16.54 -14.94 9.67
CA TYR A 109 15.20 -14.71 10.25
C TYR A 109 14.97 -15.44 11.57
N HIS A 110 15.43 -16.69 11.71
CA HIS A 110 15.28 -17.44 12.96
C HIS A 110 16.04 -16.81 14.13
N GLN A 111 17.22 -16.21 13.87
CA GLN A 111 18.00 -15.54 14.91
C GLN A 111 17.34 -14.23 15.31
N SER A 112 16.79 -13.47 14.35
CA SER A 112 15.99 -12.28 14.60
C SER A 112 14.77 -12.60 15.48
N ILE A 113 13.97 -13.60 15.09
CA ILE A 113 12.78 -14.04 15.86
C ILE A 113 13.15 -14.40 17.30
N LYS A 114 14.27 -15.10 17.49
CA LYS A 114 14.70 -15.50 18.85
C LYS A 114 14.94 -14.29 19.73
N LEU A 115 15.71 -13.30 19.26
CA LEU A 115 15.99 -12.07 20.00
C LEU A 115 14.72 -11.26 20.27
N LEU A 116 13.87 -11.09 19.27
CA LEU A 116 12.62 -10.33 19.43
C LEU A 116 11.70 -10.97 20.47
N LYS A 117 11.62 -12.30 20.52
CA LYS A 117 10.84 -13.02 21.53
C LYS A 117 11.37 -12.87 22.94
N GLU A 118 12.67 -12.66 23.11
CA GLU A 118 13.29 -12.42 24.42
C GLU A 118 12.89 -11.06 24.99
N ILE A 119 12.63 -10.04 24.14
CA ILE A 119 12.35 -8.67 24.59
C ILE A 119 10.88 -8.27 24.56
N VAL A 120 10.02 -9.05 23.94
CA VAL A 120 8.60 -8.68 23.69
C VAL A 120 7.79 -8.31 24.92
N ASN A 121 8.13 -8.86 26.10
CA ASN A 121 7.40 -8.57 27.35
C ASN A 121 8.11 -7.51 28.24
N HIS A 122 9.23 -7.00 27.79
CA HIS A 122 10.08 -6.10 28.56
C HIS A 122 10.25 -4.71 27.93
N SER A 123 9.80 -4.54 26.69
CA SER A 123 9.88 -3.28 25.94
C SER A 123 8.53 -2.57 25.92
N GLU A 124 8.56 -1.23 25.94
CA GLU A 124 7.37 -0.41 25.69
C GLU A 124 6.94 -0.46 24.20
N LYS A 125 7.85 -0.88 23.30
CA LYS A 125 7.63 -0.98 21.85
C LYS A 125 7.03 -2.34 21.43
N ASN A 126 6.12 -2.91 22.22
CA ASN A 126 5.53 -4.22 21.93
C ASN A 126 4.86 -4.30 20.56
N HIS A 127 4.21 -3.21 20.11
CA HIS A 127 3.62 -3.12 18.77
C HIS A 127 4.67 -3.44 17.69
N ASP A 128 5.78 -2.68 17.67
CA ASP A 128 6.83 -2.81 16.66
C ASP A 128 7.50 -4.19 16.69
N ILE A 129 7.70 -4.73 17.90
CA ILE A 129 8.31 -6.05 18.09
C ILE A 129 7.40 -7.14 17.53
N PHE A 130 6.10 -7.12 17.82
CA PHE A 130 5.17 -8.10 17.27
C PHE A 130 5.07 -7.98 15.74
N TYR A 131 4.99 -6.74 15.24
CA TYR A 131 5.00 -6.48 13.80
C TYR A 131 6.25 -7.08 13.14
N GLN A 132 7.44 -6.80 13.69
CA GLN A 132 8.69 -7.31 13.14
C GLN A 132 8.77 -8.84 13.17
N ILE A 133 8.33 -9.49 14.27
CA ILE A 133 8.24 -10.96 14.32
C ILE A 133 7.32 -11.48 13.20
N GLY A 134 6.18 -10.81 12.98
CA GLY A 134 5.26 -11.12 11.88
C GLY A 134 5.95 -11.06 10.52
N ILE A 135 6.73 -10.01 10.26
CA ILE A 135 7.54 -9.84 9.04
C ILE A 135 8.56 -10.97 8.87
N GLU A 136 9.28 -11.34 9.95
CA GLU A 136 10.24 -12.44 9.89
C GLU A 136 9.58 -13.78 9.50
N TYR A 137 8.39 -14.06 10.07
CA TYR A 137 7.61 -15.24 9.69
C TYR A 137 7.08 -15.16 8.27
N LEU A 138 6.74 -13.96 7.79
CA LEU A 138 6.33 -13.74 6.41
C LEU A 138 7.46 -14.09 5.43
N PHE A 139 8.70 -13.64 5.72
CA PHE A 139 9.86 -14.00 4.90
C PHE A 139 10.19 -15.50 4.93
N LEU A 140 9.83 -16.20 6.00
CA LEU A 140 9.92 -17.67 6.10
C LEU A 140 8.72 -18.39 5.45
N GLU A 141 7.78 -17.65 4.83
CA GLU A 141 6.52 -18.17 4.26
C GLU A 141 5.65 -18.94 5.28
N LYS A 142 5.87 -18.70 6.58
CA LYS A 142 5.08 -19.26 7.68
C LYS A 142 3.87 -18.38 7.96
N TYR A 143 2.93 -18.38 7.02
CA TYR A 143 1.81 -17.42 7.01
C TYR A 143 0.90 -17.50 8.24
N HIS A 144 0.67 -18.68 8.82
CA HIS A 144 -0.14 -18.83 10.04
C HIS A 144 0.53 -18.17 11.26
N ASP A 145 1.84 -18.36 11.41
CA ASP A 145 2.60 -17.71 12.46
C ASP A 145 2.65 -16.20 12.24
N ALA A 146 2.84 -15.76 11.00
CA ALA A 146 2.83 -14.33 10.63
C ALA A 146 1.50 -13.67 11.01
N ILE A 147 0.35 -14.26 10.65
CA ILE A 147 -0.99 -13.79 11.02
C ILE A 147 -1.09 -13.63 12.53
N HIS A 148 -0.69 -14.65 13.29
CA HIS A 148 -0.76 -14.62 14.75
C HIS A 148 -0.01 -13.42 15.36
N TYR A 149 1.20 -13.11 14.84
CA TYR A 149 2.00 -12.01 15.36
C TYR A 149 1.49 -10.64 14.87
N PHE A 150 1.01 -10.52 13.65
CA PHE A 150 0.32 -9.29 13.20
C PHE A 150 -0.99 -9.04 13.94
N GLU A 151 -1.76 -10.07 14.28
CA GLU A 151 -2.94 -9.92 15.14
C GLU A 151 -2.58 -9.43 16.55
N LYS A 152 -1.43 -9.85 17.09
CA LYS A 152 -0.91 -9.31 18.34
C LYS A 152 -0.51 -7.83 18.22
N SER A 153 0.14 -7.46 17.12
CA SER A 153 0.47 -6.06 16.83
C SER A 153 -0.79 -5.18 16.80
N LEU A 154 -1.86 -5.64 16.12
CA LEU A 154 -3.17 -4.97 16.08
C LEU A 154 -3.88 -4.85 17.46
N GLN A 155 -3.47 -5.59 18.48
CA GLN A 155 -4.00 -5.41 19.84
C GLN A 155 -3.46 -4.14 20.50
N PHE A 156 -2.27 -3.68 20.12
CA PHE A 156 -1.65 -2.47 20.62
C PHE A 156 -2.02 -1.24 19.80
N ASP A 157 -2.05 -1.37 18.47
CA ASP A 157 -2.56 -0.35 17.57
C ASP A 157 -3.58 -0.97 16.60
N VAL A 158 -4.83 -0.72 16.91
CA VAL A 158 -5.97 -1.25 16.14
C VAL A 158 -6.05 -0.62 14.75
N ASN A 159 -5.47 0.58 14.56
CA ASN A 159 -5.47 1.30 13.30
C ASN A 159 -4.21 1.02 12.44
N ASP A 160 -3.33 0.12 12.87
CA ASP A 160 -2.16 -0.24 12.08
C ASP A 160 -2.56 -0.91 10.75
N GLN A 161 -2.59 -0.10 9.71
CA GLN A 161 -2.90 -0.56 8.36
C GLN A 161 -1.88 -1.56 7.83
N SER A 162 -0.61 -1.46 8.23
CA SER A 162 0.45 -2.35 7.76
C SER A 162 0.22 -3.78 8.23
N SER A 163 -0.10 -3.97 9.51
CA SER A 163 -0.48 -5.28 10.06
C SER A 163 -1.74 -5.83 9.39
N LEU A 164 -2.76 -4.98 9.17
CA LEU A 164 -3.97 -5.39 8.47
C LEU A 164 -3.67 -5.90 7.06
N TYR A 165 -2.89 -5.15 6.26
CA TYR A 165 -2.51 -5.57 4.91
C TYR A 165 -1.70 -6.85 4.90
N ASN A 166 -0.76 -7.03 5.83
CA ASN A 166 0.04 -8.24 5.92
C ASN A 166 -0.80 -9.47 6.29
N ILE A 167 -1.78 -9.33 7.19
CA ILE A 167 -2.74 -10.41 7.50
C ILE A 167 -3.54 -10.80 6.26
N LEU A 168 -4.07 -9.81 5.53
CA LEU A 168 -4.83 -10.05 4.31
C LEU A 168 -3.98 -10.74 3.23
N PHE A 169 -2.73 -10.32 3.08
CA PHE A 169 -1.78 -10.96 2.17
C PHE A 169 -1.52 -12.42 2.56
N CYS A 170 -1.32 -12.70 3.85
CA CYS A 170 -1.13 -14.07 4.34
C CYS A 170 -2.35 -14.95 4.05
N HIS A 171 -3.56 -14.47 4.32
CA HIS A 171 -4.79 -15.20 3.99
C HIS A 171 -4.95 -15.44 2.50
N GLU A 172 -4.58 -14.48 1.66
CA GLU A 172 -4.61 -14.64 0.20
C GLU A 172 -3.61 -15.70 -0.27
N SER A 173 -2.39 -15.70 0.28
CA SER A 173 -1.35 -16.70 -0.02
C SER A 173 -1.77 -18.11 0.40
N LEU A 174 -2.46 -18.24 1.52
CA LEU A 174 -3.07 -19.50 2.00
C LEU A 174 -4.33 -19.90 1.22
N LYS A 175 -4.87 -19.04 0.36
CA LYS A 175 -6.17 -19.21 -0.33
C LYS A 175 -7.33 -19.48 0.63
N ASN A 176 -7.26 -18.94 1.85
CA ASN A 176 -8.23 -19.20 2.91
C ASN A 176 -9.22 -18.03 3.07
N ASN A 177 -10.16 -17.95 2.13
CA ASN A 177 -11.13 -16.84 2.10
C ASN A 177 -12.06 -16.83 3.32
N LEU A 178 -12.44 -18.01 3.85
CA LEU A 178 -13.38 -18.09 4.98
C LEU A 178 -12.75 -17.55 6.28
N GLU A 179 -11.50 -17.89 6.56
CA GLU A 179 -10.79 -17.35 7.72
C GLU A 179 -10.57 -15.85 7.57
N SER A 180 -10.21 -15.38 6.36
CA SER A 180 -10.11 -13.95 6.07
C SER A 180 -11.43 -13.21 6.33
N ILE A 181 -12.58 -13.80 5.93
CA ILE A 181 -13.91 -13.22 6.21
C ILE A 181 -14.14 -13.15 7.73
N ASN A 182 -13.84 -14.21 8.46
CA ASN A 182 -14.03 -14.25 9.92
C ASN A 182 -13.13 -13.22 10.63
N PHE A 183 -11.87 -13.14 10.23
CA PHE A 183 -10.95 -12.13 10.73
C PHE A 183 -11.47 -10.71 10.45
N LEU A 184 -11.85 -10.40 9.20
CA LEU A 184 -12.34 -9.08 8.84
C LEU A 184 -13.60 -8.69 9.59
N LYS A 185 -14.55 -9.60 9.79
CA LYS A 185 -15.75 -9.34 10.61
C LYS A 185 -15.39 -8.98 12.05
N LYS A 186 -14.44 -9.71 12.64
CA LYS A 186 -13.94 -9.42 13.99
C LYS A 186 -13.21 -8.07 14.05
N TYR A 187 -12.42 -7.76 13.04
CA TYR A 187 -11.71 -6.49 12.94
C TYR A 187 -12.69 -5.32 12.79
N ILE A 188 -13.65 -5.42 11.90
CA ILE A 188 -14.68 -4.40 11.65
C ILE A 188 -15.56 -4.17 12.89
N SER A 189 -15.84 -5.21 13.69
CA SER A 189 -16.60 -5.01 14.96
C SER A 189 -15.89 -4.09 15.95
N LYS A 190 -14.58 -3.94 15.84
CA LYS A 190 -13.77 -2.99 16.64
C LYS A 190 -13.50 -1.68 15.89
N ASN A 191 -13.41 -1.74 14.56
CA ASN A 191 -13.10 -0.64 13.65
C ASN A 191 -14.17 -0.49 12.56
N PRO A 192 -15.37 -0.03 12.90
CA PRO A 192 -16.51 -0.01 11.97
C PRO A 192 -16.32 0.93 10.78
N TYR A 193 -15.42 1.91 10.87
CA TYR A 193 -15.14 2.89 9.82
C TYR A 193 -13.87 2.60 9.03
N SER A 194 -13.35 1.36 9.06
CA SER A 194 -12.22 0.97 8.21
C SER A 194 -12.70 0.63 6.79
N GLU A 195 -12.58 1.59 5.88
CA GLU A 195 -12.92 1.44 4.46
C GLU A 195 -12.13 0.30 3.79
N ILE A 196 -10.87 0.12 4.21
CA ILE A 196 -10.00 -0.96 3.73
C ILE A 196 -10.52 -2.32 4.15
N ALA A 197 -10.95 -2.47 5.40
CA ALA A 197 -11.47 -3.74 5.90
C ALA A 197 -12.79 -4.10 5.21
N TRP A 198 -13.70 -3.15 5.05
CA TRP A 198 -14.95 -3.35 4.33
C TRP A 198 -14.72 -3.70 2.86
N LEU A 199 -13.80 -3.01 2.16
CA LEU A 199 -13.43 -3.32 0.78
C LEU A 199 -12.95 -4.78 0.65
N ASN A 200 -12.05 -5.21 1.53
CA ASN A 200 -11.47 -6.54 1.46
C ASN A 200 -12.49 -7.62 1.88
N LEU A 201 -13.39 -7.33 2.81
CA LEU A 201 -14.52 -8.21 3.13
C LEU A 201 -15.40 -8.44 1.90
N GLY A 202 -15.75 -7.37 1.18
CA GLY A 202 -16.51 -7.45 -0.06
C GLY A 202 -15.80 -8.27 -1.14
N LYS A 203 -14.48 -8.07 -1.32
CA LYS A 203 -13.67 -8.87 -2.27
C LYS A 203 -13.67 -10.36 -1.91
N ASN A 204 -13.55 -10.70 -0.62
CA ASN A 204 -13.62 -12.10 -0.18
C ASN A 204 -15.01 -12.70 -0.38
N TYR A 205 -16.08 -11.94 -0.15
CA TYR A 205 -17.43 -12.39 -0.47
C TYR A 205 -17.62 -12.64 -1.97
N LEU A 206 -17.01 -11.84 -2.86
CA LEU A 206 -17.03 -12.13 -4.30
C LEU A 206 -16.34 -13.44 -4.64
N LYS A 207 -15.20 -13.76 -4.02
CA LYS A 207 -14.51 -15.03 -4.18
C LYS A 207 -15.41 -16.22 -3.76
N GLU A 208 -16.22 -16.04 -2.71
CA GLU A 208 -17.20 -17.00 -2.21
C GLU A 208 -18.56 -16.95 -2.96
N LYS A 209 -18.65 -16.18 -4.05
CA LYS A 209 -19.88 -15.98 -4.86
C LYS A 209 -21.07 -15.37 -4.08
N LYS A 210 -20.83 -14.76 -2.95
CA LYS A 210 -21.81 -14.06 -2.12
C LYS A 210 -21.93 -12.58 -2.57
N ILE A 211 -22.48 -12.39 -3.79
CA ILE A 211 -22.40 -11.08 -4.46
C ILE A 211 -23.18 -10.01 -3.72
N THR A 212 -24.31 -10.34 -3.12
CA THR A 212 -25.12 -9.37 -2.33
C THR A 212 -24.39 -8.90 -1.10
N ASP A 213 -23.73 -9.81 -0.35
CA ASP A 213 -22.94 -9.48 0.82
C ASP A 213 -21.73 -8.62 0.45
N ALA A 214 -21.15 -8.90 -0.73
CA ALA A 214 -20.05 -8.08 -1.27
C ALA A 214 -20.50 -6.65 -1.56
N ILE A 215 -21.65 -6.46 -2.22
CA ILE A 215 -22.21 -5.13 -2.52
C ILE A 215 -22.46 -4.36 -1.22
N ASN A 216 -23.08 -4.98 -0.23
CA ASN A 216 -23.31 -4.35 1.08
C ASN A 216 -21.98 -3.94 1.75
N SER A 217 -20.95 -4.78 1.65
CA SER A 217 -19.63 -4.46 2.20
C SER A 217 -18.99 -3.26 1.49
N PHE A 218 -19.14 -3.17 0.16
CA PHE A 218 -18.66 -2.00 -0.59
C PHE A 218 -19.45 -0.74 -0.26
N ASP A 219 -20.76 -0.85 0.03
CA ASP A 219 -21.57 0.27 0.51
C ASP A 219 -21.06 0.79 1.84
N TYR A 220 -20.70 -0.09 2.79
CA TYR A 220 -20.09 0.32 4.05
C TYR A 220 -18.70 0.92 3.86
N ALA A 221 -17.90 0.44 2.90
CA ALA A 221 -16.60 1.05 2.58
C ALA A 221 -16.77 2.48 2.05
N ILE A 222 -17.76 2.72 1.18
CA ILE A 222 -18.13 4.05 0.67
C ILE A 222 -18.66 4.94 1.80
N PHE A 223 -19.49 4.39 2.69
CA PHE A 223 -19.99 5.15 3.84
C PHE A 223 -18.86 5.57 4.79
N SER A 224 -17.84 4.74 4.94
CA SER A 224 -16.66 5.04 5.78
C SER A 224 -15.75 6.11 5.18
N ASP A 225 -15.59 6.12 3.86
CA ASP A 225 -14.89 7.14 3.07
C ASP A 225 -15.60 7.35 1.72
N GLU A 226 -16.35 8.44 1.62
CA GLU A 226 -17.09 8.80 0.40
C GLU A 226 -16.18 9.05 -0.82
N THR A 227 -14.88 9.25 -0.60
CA THR A 227 -13.89 9.47 -1.68
C THR A 227 -13.15 8.20 -2.07
N PHE A 228 -13.46 7.06 -1.46
CA PHE A 228 -12.73 5.81 -1.64
C PHE A 228 -13.05 5.14 -2.99
N VAL A 229 -12.40 5.59 -4.04
CA VAL A 229 -12.55 5.17 -5.45
C VAL A 229 -12.60 3.64 -5.62
N ALA A 230 -11.78 2.90 -4.87
CA ALA A 230 -11.69 1.45 -4.99
C ALA A 230 -13.03 0.74 -4.69
N ALA A 231 -13.78 1.24 -3.70
CA ALA A 231 -15.06 0.66 -3.32
C ALA A 231 -16.13 0.86 -4.41
N TYR A 232 -16.21 2.05 -5.01
CA TYR A 232 -17.11 2.31 -6.15
C TYR A 232 -16.79 1.40 -7.34
N VAL A 233 -15.52 1.20 -7.64
CA VAL A 233 -15.08 0.34 -8.74
C VAL A 233 -15.53 -1.11 -8.51
N GLU A 234 -15.28 -1.66 -7.32
CA GLU A 234 -15.62 -3.06 -7.03
C GLU A 234 -17.14 -3.25 -6.88
N LYS A 235 -17.88 -2.29 -6.27
CA LYS A 235 -19.34 -2.30 -6.21
C LYS A 235 -19.96 -2.30 -7.61
N GLY A 236 -19.49 -1.41 -8.49
CA GLY A 236 -19.99 -1.34 -9.87
C GLY A 236 -19.78 -2.65 -10.62
N LYS A 237 -18.59 -3.28 -10.50
CA LYS A 237 -18.33 -4.61 -11.08
C LYS A 237 -19.26 -5.70 -10.50
N ALA A 238 -19.50 -5.68 -9.19
CA ALA A 238 -20.39 -6.63 -8.53
C ALA A 238 -21.83 -6.48 -9.01
N LEU A 239 -22.32 -5.26 -9.15
CA LEU A 239 -23.65 -4.95 -9.72
C LEU A 239 -23.78 -5.46 -11.17
N GLU A 240 -22.73 -5.31 -11.99
CA GLU A 240 -22.71 -5.86 -13.34
C GLU A 240 -22.79 -7.39 -13.38
N MET A 241 -22.11 -8.06 -12.43
CA MET A 241 -22.15 -9.54 -12.33
C MET A 241 -23.59 -10.06 -12.15
N ILE A 242 -24.42 -9.33 -11.39
CA ILE A 242 -25.85 -9.66 -11.20
C ILE A 242 -26.77 -8.95 -12.19
N LYS A 243 -26.20 -8.32 -13.23
CA LYS A 243 -26.92 -7.63 -14.32
C LYS A 243 -27.78 -6.43 -13.86
N LYS A 244 -27.50 -5.87 -12.71
CA LYS A 244 -28.14 -4.63 -12.23
C LYS A 244 -27.45 -3.41 -12.88
N TYR A 245 -27.63 -3.28 -14.20
CA TYR A 245 -26.89 -2.29 -14.99
C TYR A 245 -27.25 -0.84 -14.64
N ASP A 246 -28.52 -0.57 -14.25
CA ASP A 246 -28.94 0.78 -13.85
C ASP A 246 -28.29 1.21 -12.55
N ASP A 247 -28.23 0.31 -11.56
CA ASP A 247 -27.53 0.56 -10.29
C ASP A 247 -26.02 0.74 -10.51
N ALA A 248 -25.42 -0.06 -11.41
CA ALA A 248 -24.01 0.07 -11.78
C ALA A 248 -23.71 1.44 -12.44
N ILE A 249 -24.58 1.89 -13.35
CA ILE A 249 -24.46 3.21 -14.00
C ILE A 249 -24.55 4.33 -12.95
N LYS A 250 -25.51 4.23 -12.01
CA LYS A 250 -25.64 5.21 -10.92
C LYS A 250 -24.36 5.28 -10.10
N ASN A 251 -23.86 4.13 -9.65
CA ASN A 251 -22.63 4.04 -8.86
C ASN A 251 -21.40 4.59 -9.61
N TYR A 252 -21.26 4.32 -10.91
CA TYR A 252 -20.14 4.88 -11.68
C TYR A 252 -20.29 6.38 -11.94
N ASN A 253 -21.50 6.92 -12.03
CA ASN A 253 -21.73 8.36 -12.11
C ASN A 253 -21.33 9.04 -10.79
N GLU A 254 -21.64 8.46 -9.63
CA GLU A 254 -21.16 8.93 -8.33
C GLU A 254 -19.63 8.97 -8.29
N LEU A 255 -18.97 7.91 -8.80
CA LEU A 255 -17.51 7.88 -8.93
C LEU A 255 -16.97 9.02 -9.82
N ILE A 256 -17.64 9.35 -10.92
CA ILE A 256 -17.23 10.45 -11.81
C ILE A 256 -17.34 11.82 -11.12
N LEU A 257 -18.33 12.01 -10.24
CA LEU A 257 -18.44 13.25 -9.44
C LEU A 257 -17.22 13.43 -8.52
N ILE A 258 -16.71 12.34 -7.95
CA ILE A 258 -15.54 12.35 -7.06
C ILE A 258 -14.24 12.47 -7.88
N ASN A 259 -14.15 11.73 -8.98
CA ASN A 259 -13.00 11.72 -9.87
C ASN A 259 -13.42 11.93 -11.32
N PRO A 260 -13.52 13.20 -11.79
CA PRO A 260 -13.95 13.53 -13.16
C PRO A 260 -13.04 12.93 -14.26
N LYS A 261 -11.82 12.52 -13.93
CA LYS A 261 -10.87 11.89 -14.86
C LYS A 261 -10.92 10.35 -14.83
N ALA A 262 -11.93 9.77 -14.21
CA ALA A 262 -12.10 8.32 -14.13
C ALA A 262 -12.55 7.72 -15.48
N SER A 263 -11.68 7.68 -16.48
CA SER A 263 -11.94 7.11 -17.82
C SER A 263 -12.48 5.67 -17.73
N PHE A 264 -12.00 4.90 -16.75
CA PHE A 264 -12.52 3.57 -16.47
C PHE A 264 -14.02 3.56 -16.16
N ALA A 265 -14.52 4.51 -15.35
CA ALA A 265 -15.95 4.59 -15.00
C ALA A 265 -16.80 4.88 -16.25
N LEU A 266 -16.38 5.83 -17.08
CA LEU A 266 -17.06 6.12 -18.36
C LEU A 266 -17.09 4.89 -19.27
N PHE A 267 -15.99 4.17 -19.37
CA PHE A 267 -15.94 2.91 -20.12
C PHE A 267 -16.95 1.88 -19.57
N ARG A 268 -17.05 1.74 -18.25
CA ARG A 268 -17.98 0.79 -17.62
C ARG A 268 -19.44 1.22 -17.80
N ILE A 269 -19.74 2.51 -17.72
CA ILE A 269 -21.07 3.04 -18.04
C ILE A 269 -21.46 2.70 -19.49
N GLY A 270 -20.53 2.96 -20.45
CA GLY A 270 -20.75 2.58 -21.85
C GLY A 270 -21.00 1.08 -22.01
N PHE A 271 -20.28 0.23 -21.26
CA PHE A 271 -20.50 -1.22 -21.24
C PHE A 271 -21.88 -1.59 -20.68
N CYS A 272 -22.34 -0.95 -19.62
CA CYS A 272 -23.66 -1.17 -19.05
C CYS A 272 -24.77 -0.80 -20.05
N PHE A 273 -24.66 0.34 -20.75
CA PHE A 273 -25.59 0.71 -21.81
C PHE A 273 -25.57 -0.27 -22.99
N GLU A 274 -24.38 -0.76 -23.39
CA GLU A 274 -24.28 -1.81 -24.42
C GLU A 274 -25.04 -3.09 -23.98
N LYS A 275 -24.95 -3.48 -22.72
CA LYS A 275 -25.67 -4.64 -22.18
C LYS A 275 -27.18 -4.42 -22.10
N LYS A 276 -27.63 -3.19 -21.94
CA LYS A 276 -29.01 -2.78 -22.02
C LYS A 276 -29.53 -2.61 -23.46
N LEU A 277 -28.67 -2.87 -24.45
CA LEU A 277 -28.97 -2.68 -25.88
C LEU A 277 -29.14 -1.19 -26.30
N ASP A 278 -28.80 -0.26 -25.42
CA ASP A 278 -28.79 1.17 -25.73
C ASP A 278 -27.44 1.55 -26.37
N GLN A 279 -27.41 1.33 -27.69
CA GLN A 279 -26.20 1.54 -28.48
C GLN A 279 -25.80 3.02 -28.59
N SER A 280 -26.77 3.93 -28.53
CA SER A 280 -26.52 5.38 -28.65
C SER A 280 -25.74 5.90 -27.44
N ASN A 281 -26.26 5.62 -26.24
CA ASN A 281 -25.59 6.00 -25.02
C ASN A 281 -24.26 5.26 -24.81
N ALA A 282 -24.19 3.96 -25.16
CA ALA A 282 -22.94 3.21 -25.10
C ALA A 282 -21.82 3.90 -25.92
N LEU A 283 -22.13 4.30 -27.15
CA LEU A 283 -21.16 4.96 -28.03
C LEU A 283 -20.74 6.34 -27.51
N LYS A 284 -21.68 7.10 -26.98
CA LYS A 284 -21.42 8.40 -26.34
C LYS A 284 -20.40 8.25 -25.21
N PHE A 285 -20.63 7.34 -24.28
CA PHE A 285 -19.74 7.15 -23.13
C PHE A 285 -18.37 6.55 -23.49
N TYR A 286 -18.30 5.68 -24.50
CA TYR A 286 -16.99 5.22 -25.02
C TYR A 286 -16.19 6.36 -25.64
N LYS A 287 -16.83 7.29 -26.37
CA LYS A 287 -16.14 8.48 -26.90
C LYS A 287 -15.67 9.42 -25.80
N GLN A 288 -16.49 9.71 -24.82
CA GLN A 288 -16.08 10.50 -23.64
C GLN A 288 -14.91 9.86 -22.88
N CYS A 289 -14.91 8.52 -22.75
CA CYS A 289 -13.79 7.79 -22.18
C CYS A 289 -12.49 8.05 -22.95
N LEU A 290 -12.55 8.07 -24.31
CA LEU A 290 -11.38 8.32 -25.17
C LEU A 290 -10.92 9.78 -25.18
N GLU A 291 -11.78 10.72 -24.84
CA GLU A 291 -11.40 12.14 -24.62
C GLU A 291 -10.47 12.27 -23.39
N ILE A 292 -10.72 11.47 -22.35
CA ILE A 292 -9.92 11.46 -21.12
C ILE A 292 -8.69 10.56 -21.27
N ASP A 293 -8.85 9.34 -21.82
CA ASP A 293 -7.79 8.37 -22.03
C ASP A 293 -7.73 7.93 -23.49
N PRO A 294 -6.99 8.66 -24.35
CA PRO A 294 -6.82 8.33 -25.76
C PRO A 294 -6.10 7.00 -26.02
N LYS A 295 -5.56 6.34 -25.00
CA LYS A 295 -4.87 5.05 -25.12
C LYS A 295 -5.74 3.86 -24.73
N MET A 296 -6.99 4.05 -24.33
CA MET A 296 -7.85 2.95 -23.92
C MET A 296 -8.27 2.06 -25.07
N ASP A 297 -7.48 1.04 -25.32
CA ASP A 297 -7.67 0.03 -26.38
C ASP A 297 -9.07 -0.60 -26.37
N LYS A 298 -9.60 -0.86 -25.19
CA LYS A 298 -10.91 -1.50 -25.00
C LYS A 298 -12.05 -0.63 -25.53
N ALA A 299 -11.98 0.68 -25.36
CA ALA A 299 -13.00 1.60 -25.86
C ALA A 299 -12.99 1.67 -27.39
N TYR A 300 -11.83 1.79 -28.01
CA TYR A 300 -11.69 1.70 -29.47
C TYR A 300 -12.25 0.39 -30.03
N TYR A 301 -11.93 -0.74 -29.40
CA TYR A 301 -12.47 -2.03 -29.80
C TYR A 301 -14.00 -2.09 -29.73
N ARG A 302 -14.62 -1.55 -28.69
CA ARG A 302 -16.09 -1.52 -28.55
C ARG A 302 -16.74 -0.65 -29.62
N ILE A 303 -16.18 0.51 -29.92
CA ILE A 303 -16.66 1.39 -30.99
C ILE A 303 -16.51 0.69 -32.34
N SER A 304 -15.38 0.07 -32.62
CA SER A 304 -15.18 -0.71 -33.86
C SER A 304 -16.21 -1.82 -34.01
N MET A 305 -16.48 -2.60 -32.95
CA MET A 305 -17.48 -3.65 -32.94
C MET A 305 -18.89 -3.12 -33.23
N PHE A 306 -19.21 -1.92 -32.75
CA PHE A 306 -20.47 -1.27 -33.07
C PHE A 306 -20.61 -0.99 -34.58
N HIS A 307 -19.59 -0.39 -35.20
CA HIS A 307 -19.58 -0.12 -36.64
C HIS A 307 -19.59 -1.42 -37.46
N TYR A 308 -18.82 -2.43 -37.03
CA TYR A 308 -18.80 -3.75 -37.66
C TYR A 308 -20.19 -4.39 -37.74
N ARG A 309 -20.95 -4.35 -36.62
CA ARG A 309 -22.32 -4.89 -36.56
C ARG A 309 -23.31 -4.14 -37.45
N LYS A 310 -23.04 -2.87 -37.77
CA LYS A 310 -23.80 -2.05 -38.72
C LYS A 310 -23.34 -2.21 -40.17
N ASN A 311 -22.40 -3.11 -40.45
CA ASN A 311 -21.74 -3.29 -41.75
C ASN A 311 -20.99 -2.03 -42.24
N ASP A 312 -20.68 -1.11 -41.34
CA ASP A 312 -19.84 0.06 -41.64
C ASP A 312 -18.36 -0.34 -41.42
N PHE A 313 -17.84 -1.10 -42.39
CA PHE A 313 -16.50 -1.68 -42.27
C PHE A 313 -15.40 -0.62 -42.31
N LYS A 314 -15.65 0.49 -43.01
CA LYS A 314 -14.68 1.61 -43.14
C LYS A 314 -14.44 2.28 -41.79
N GLU A 315 -15.50 2.68 -41.06
CA GLU A 315 -15.34 3.25 -39.75
C GLU A 315 -14.87 2.19 -38.70
N SER A 316 -15.30 0.94 -38.85
CA SER A 316 -14.80 -0.14 -38.01
C SER A 316 -13.29 -0.30 -38.13
N LEU A 317 -12.71 -0.27 -39.33
CA LEU A 317 -11.26 -0.31 -39.59
C LEU A 317 -10.53 0.83 -38.88
N LYS A 318 -11.01 2.05 -39.03
CA LYS A 318 -10.41 3.22 -38.38
C LYS A 318 -10.25 3.10 -36.88
N TYR A 319 -11.29 2.55 -36.19
CA TYR A 319 -11.26 2.38 -34.75
C TYR A 319 -10.46 1.14 -34.31
N ILE A 320 -10.51 0.03 -35.07
CA ILE A 320 -9.75 -1.17 -34.71
C ILE A 320 -8.24 -0.96 -34.88
N GLU A 321 -7.81 -0.19 -35.87
CA GLU A 321 -6.40 0.19 -36.00
C GLU A 321 -5.89 0.96 -34.79
N LYS A 322 -6.69 1.88 -34.25
CA LYS A 322 -6.34 2.59 -33.02
C LYS A 322 -6.25 1.65 -31.83
N ALA A 323 -7.15 0.67 -31.72
CA ALA A 323 -7.09 -0.35 -30.68
C ALA A 323 -5.80 -1.20 -30.79
N ILE A 324 -5.42 -1.60 -32.00
CA ILE A 324 -4.20 -2.38 -32.28
C ILE A 324 -2.95 -1.55 -31.95
N ARG A 325 -2.92 -0.26 -32.35
CA ARG A 325 -1.79 0.63 -32.01
C ARG A 325 -1.60 0.79 -30.52
N SER A 326 -2.70 0.80 -29.74
CA SER A 326 -2.65 0.87 -28.28
C SER A 326 -2.27 -0.46 -27.62
N ASN A 327 -2.62 -1.60 -28.25
CA ASN A 327 -2.31 -2.93 -27.73
C ASN A 327 -2.28 -3.98 -28.85
N GLN A 328 -1.06 -4.29 -29.31
CA GLN A 328 -0.83 -5.19 -30.44
C GLN A 328 -1.00 -6.68 -30.11
N GLU A 329 -0.89 -7.06 -28.84
CA GLU A 329 -0.89 -8.47 -28.42
C GLU A 329 -2.28 -9.11 -28.43
N LYS A 330 -3.35 -8.32 -28.54
CA LYS A 330 -4.72 -8.86 -28.47
C LYS A 330 -5.20 -9.42 -29.80
N SER A 331 -5.08 -10.72 -29.95
CA SER A 331 -5.52 -11.48 -31.14
C SER A 331 -6.95 -11.17 -31.61
N LYS A 332 -7.88 -10.89 -30.68
CA LYS A 332 -9.25 -10.50 -31.02
C LYS A 332 -9.35 -9.21 -31.82
N TYR A 333 -8.40 -8.26 -31.68
CA TYR A 333 -8.38 -7.01 -32.46
C TYR A 333 -8.00 -7.28 -33.90
N TRP A 334 -6.96 -8.09 -34.10
CA TRP A 334 -6.51 -8.51 -35.40
C TRP A 334 -7.58 -9.29 -36.16
N ARG A 335 -8.34 -10.14 -35.44
CA ARG A 335 -9.45 -10.89 -36.07
C ARG A 335 -10.52 -9.94 -36.64
N ILE A 336 -10.90 -8.88 -35.90
CA ILE A 336 -11.88 -7.91 -36.42
C ILE A 336 -11.28 -7.11 -37.57
N TYR A 337 -10.02 -6.71 -37.48
CA TYR A 337 -9.31 -6.01 -38.55
C TYR A 337 -9.34 -6.80 -39.85
N LEU A 338 -8.93 -8.06 -39.85
CA LEU A 338 -8.93 -8.95 -41.00
C LEU A 338 -10.35 -9.17 -41.56
N ASN A 339 -11.34 -9.35 -40.67
CA ASN A 339 -12.72 -9.52 -41.12
C ASN A 339 -13.29 -8.23 -41.76
N CYS A 340 -12.88 -7.06 -41.33
CA CYS A 340 -13.27 -5.82 -41.99
C CYS A 340 -12.63 -5.69 -43.36
N LEU A 341 -11.32 -6.00 -43.50
CA LEU A 341 -10.63 -5.96 -44.77
C LEU A 341 -11.23 -6.93 -45.83
N SER A 342 -11.71 -8.10 -45.38
CA SER A 342 -12.31 -9.07 -46.30
C SER A 342 -13.71 -8.68 -46.76
N LYS A 343 -14.34 -7.68 -46.15
CA LYS A 343 -15.70 -7.22 -46.43
C LYS A 343 -15.79 -5.77 -46.93
N SER A 344 -14.69 -5.01 -46.89
CA SER A 344 -14.55 -3.67 -47.45
C SER A 344 -14.10 -3.75 -48.90
#